data_28fa5a4eba24709d9136ac481dc81405
#
_entry.id   28fa5a4eba24709d9136ac481dc81405
#
_cell.length_a   1.000
_cell.length_b   1.000
_cell.length_c   1.000
_cell.angle_alpha   90.00
_cell.angle_beta   90.00
_cell.angle_gamma   90.00
#
_symmetry.space_group_name_H-M   'P 1'
#
loop_
_entity.id
_entity.type
_entity.pdbx_description
1 polymer ?
#
loop_
_entity_poly.entity_id
_entity_poly.type
_entity_poly.pdbx_seq_one_letter_code
_entity_poly.pdbx_strand_id
1 'polypeptide(L)'
;MAYFGKFHPLLVHFPIALVFAAAAGELVVIVTRRQAWHTVAVANIRAGAAMGVVTAITGWLFASSPLVDASPSLEWHRWVGMAGAAAAIGAALLSWRLHVPSRHSAFVYRFTLFVTALLVAIAGHLGGTLVWGASFFQP
;
A
#
# COMPACT_ATOMS: atom_id res chain seq x y z
N MET A 1 21.28 -9.37 -9.09
CA MET A 1 20.24 -8.40 -8.60
C MET A 1 18.83 -8.77 -9.09
N ALA A 2 18.65 -9.17 -10.36
CA ALA A 2 17.32 -9.57 -10.89
C ALA A 2 16.64 -10.74 -10.15
N TYR A 3 17.40 -11.62 -9.48
CA TYR A 3 16.87 -12.74 -8.73
C TYR A 3 15.96 -12.30 -7.57
N PHE A 4 16.34 -11.25 -6.84
CA PHE A 4 15.52 -10.71 -5.74
C PHE A 4 14.21 -10.10 -6.22
N GLY A 5 14.15 -9.58 -7.43
CA GLY A 5 12.93 -9.05 -8.02
C GLY A 5 11.82 -10.11 -8.17
N LYS A 6 12.18 -11.38 -8.37
CA LYS A 6 11.22 -12.48 -8.52
C LYS A 6 10.35 -12.73 -7.28
N PHE A 7 10.77 -12.22 -6.11
CA PHE A 7 9.96 -12.29 -4.88
C PHE A 7 8.87 -11.21 -4.82
N HIS A 8 8.89 -10.21 -5.73
CA HIS A 8 7.90 -9.14 -5.73
C HIS A 8 6.45 -9.64 -5.71
N PRO A 9 6.01 -10.62 -6.56
CA PRO A 9 4.63 -11.09 -6.55
C PRO A 9 4.18 -11.73 -5.23
N LEU A 10 5.12 -12.30 -4.48
CA LEU A 10 4.86 -12.83 -3.14
C LEU A 10 4.80 -11.69 -2.11
N LEU A 11 5.78 -10.80 -2.14
CA LEU A 11 5.95 -9.75 -1.13
C LEU A 11 4.85 -8.68 -1.20
N VAL A 12 4.28 -8.41 -2.36
CA VAL A 12 3.25 -7.39 -2.55
C VAL A 12 1.99 -7.63 -1.71
N HIS A 13 1.68 -8.86 -1.36
CA HIS A 13 0.50 -9.19 -0.57
C HIS A 13 0.58 -8.65 0.87
N PHE A 14 1.80 -8.52 1.43
CA PHE A 14 1.98 -8.00 2.79
C PHE A 14 1.58 -6.54 2.93
N PRO A 15 2.12 -5.58 2.15
CA PRO A 15 1.69 -4.19 2.27
C PRO A 15 0.22 -4.00 1.91
N ILE A 16 -0.32 -4.75 0.94
CA ILE A 16 -1.75 -4.71 0.61
C ILE A 16 -2.58 -5.07 1.85
N ALA A 17 -2.36 -6.25 2.43
CA ALA A 17 -3.13 -6.73 3.58
C ALA A 17 -3.00 -5.79 4.78
N LEU A 18 -1.78 -5.32 5.09
CA LEU A 18 -1.51 -4.46 6.24
C LEU A 18 -2.14 -3.07 6.09
N VAL A 19 -2.08 -2.47 4.91
CA VAL A 19 -2.72 -1.17 4.64
C VAL A 19 -4.25 -1.28 4.74
N PHE A 20 -4.84 -2.33 4.18
CA PHE A 20 -6.29 -2.54 4.30
C PHE A 20 -6.72 -2.84 5.75
N ALA A 21 -5.93 -3.62 6.50
CA ALA A 21 -6.18 -3.85 7.92
C ALA A 21 -6.11 -2.56 8.74
N ALA A 22 -5.15 -1.66 8.41
CA ALA A 22 -5.06 -0.34 9.03
C ALA A 22 -6.29 0.52 8.72
N ALA A 23 -6.70 0.59 7.46
CA ALA A 23 -7.87 1.34 7.03
C ALA A 23 -9.16 0.81 7.67
N ALA A 24 -9.33 -0.50 7.72
CA ALA A 24 -10.46 -1.14 8.40
C ALA A 24 -10.47 -0.84 9.91
N GLY A 25 -9.30 -0.89 10.57
CA GLY A 25 -9.17 -0.53 11.98
C GLY A 25 -9.60 0.91 12.25
N GLU A 26 -9.16 1.88 11.45
CA GLU A 26 -9.60 3.28 11.58
C GLU A 26 -11.10 3.46 11.27
N LEU A 27 -11.64 2.72 10.33
CA LEU A 27 -13.09 2.74 10.06
C LEU A 27 -13.88 2.26 11.30
N VAL A 28 -13.42 1.19 11.95
CA VAL A 28 -14.00 0.71 13.20
C VAL A 28 -13.91 1.78 14.29
N VAL A 29 -12.78 2.50 14.42
CA VAL A 29 -12.65 3.62 15.37
C VAL A 29 -13.69 4.71 15.07
N ILE A 30 -13.86 5.09 13.81
CA ILE A 30 -14.80 6.14 13.40
C ILE A 30 -16.24 5.76 13.78
N VAL A 31 -16.64 4.51 13.49
CA VAL A 31 -18.01 4.05 13.70
C VAL A 31 -18.30 3.73 15.17
N THR A 32 -17.39 3.02 15.84
CA THR A 32 -17.64 2.49 17.19
C THR A 32 -17.04 3.31 18.34
N ARG A 33 -16.16 4.26 18.02
CA ARG A 33 -15.36 5.06 19.00
C ARG A 33 -14.43 4.21 19.87
N ARG A 34 -14.21 2.94 19.57
CA ARG A 34 -13.30 2.04 20.31
C ARG A 34 -11.85 2.30 19.94
N GLN A 35 -11.14 3.04 20.80
CA GLN A 35 -9.75 3.48 20.56
C GLN A 35 -8.73 2.33 20.48
N ALA A 36 -9.03 1.15 21.00
CA ALA A 36 -8.16 -0.01 20.87
C ALA A 36 -7.85 -0.36 19.39
N TRP A 37 -8.80 -0.13 18.49
CA TRP A 37 -8.61 -0.36 17.07
C TRP A 37 -7.65 0.64 16.42
N HIS A 38 -7.51 1.85 16.98
CA HIS A 38 -6.50 2.80 16.53
C HIS A 38 -5.07 2.25 16.71
N THR A 39 -4.79 1.60 17.84
CA THR A 39 -3.47 0.97 18.07
C THR A 39 -3.19 -0.12 17.03
N VAL A 40 -4.21 -0.93 16.70
CA VAL A 40 -4.10 -1.95 15.64
C VAL A 40 -3.85 -1.28 14.27
N ALA A 41 -4.59 -0.23 13.94
CA ALA A 41 -4.42 0.51 12.69
C ALA A 41 -3.00 1.10 12.57
N VAL A 42 -2.51 1.73 13.64
CA VAL A 42 -1.15 2.31 13.67
C VAL A 42 -0.07 1.25 13.51
N ALA A 43 -0.19 0.10 14.18
CA ALA A 43 0.77 -1.00 14.03
C ALA A 43 0.81 -1.50 12.58
N ASN A 44 -0.37 -1.70 11.99
CA ASN A 44 -0.50 -2.21 10.63
C ASN A 44 0.03 -1.21 9.58
N ILE A 45 -0.27 0.09 9.70
CA ILE A 45 0.24 1.06 8.71
C ILE A 45 1.76 1.21 8.78
N ARG A 46 2.37 1.14 9.97
CA ARG A 46 3.83 1.18 10.13
C ARG A 46 4.51 -0.04 9.52
N ALA A 47 3.98 -1.23 9.81
CA ALA A 47 4.46 -2.47 9.19
C ALA A 47 4.23 -2.47 7.68
N GLY A 48 3.05 -2.01 7.24
CA GLY A 48 2.68 -1.88 5.83
C GLY A 48 3.61 -0.92 5.06
N ALA A 49 3.98 0.21 5.67
CA ALA A 49 4.94 1.15 5.08
C ALA A 49 6.33 0.53 4.93
N ALA A 50 6.83 -0.18 5.95
CA ALA A 50 8.12 -0.86 5.89
C ALA A 50 8.13 -1.93 4.78
N MET A 51 7.09 -2.76 4.72
CA MET A 51 6.95 -3.76 3.65
C MET A 51 6.71 -3.14 2.28
N GLY A 52 6.06 -1.98 2.22
CA GLY A 52 5.87 -1.20 0.99
C GLY A 52 7.20 -0.76 0.37
N VAL A 53 8.17 -0.35 1.18
CA VAL A 53 9.53 -0.03 0.72
C VAL A 53 10.20 -1.25 0.11
N VAL A 54 10.18 -2.39 0.82
CA VAL A 54 10.77 -3.65 0.33
C VAL A 54 10.12 -4.07 -0.99
N THR A 55 8.80 -3.97 -1.06
CA THR A 55 8.02 -4.33 -2.25
C THR A 55 8.30 -3.37 -3.42
N ALA A 56 8.44 -2.08 -3.17
CA ALA A 56 8.79 -1.10 -4.21
C ALA A 56 10.17 -1.39 -4.81
N ILE A 57 11.17 -1.68 -3.97
CA ILE A 57 12.52 -2.04 -4.41
C ILE A 57 12.50 -3.32 -5.24
N THR A 58 11.87 -4.39 -4.74
CA THR A 58 11.80 -5.66 -5.46
C THR A 58 11.00 -5.56 -6.75
N GLY A 59 9.93 -4.75 -6.77
CA GLY A 59 9.14 -4.48 -7.97
C GLY A 59 9.93 -3.74 -9.04
N TRP A 60 10.73 -2.76 -8.63
CA TRP A 60 11.61 -2.04 -9.55
C TRP A 60 12.66 -2.95 -10.17
N LEU A 61 13.31 -3.80 -9.34
CA LEU A 61 14.29 -4.79 -9.81
C LEU A 61 13.66 -5.82 -10.77
N PHE A 62 12.42 -6.25 -10.49
CA PHE A 62 11.69 -7.20 -11.33
C PHE A 62 11.32 -6.58 -12.67
N ALA A 63 10.74 -5.39 -12.66
CA ALA A 63 10.34 -4.68 -13.87
C ALA A 63 11.52 -4.27 -14.78
N SER A 64 12.74 -4.19 -14.21
CA SER A 64 13.97 -3.93 -14.97
C SER A 64 14.66 -5.19 -15.49
N SER A 65 14.06 -6.36 -15.26
CA SER A 65 14.64 -7.65 -15.71
C SER A 65 14.24 -7.94 -17.15
N PRO A 66 15.07 -8.71 -17.90
CA PRO A 66 14.73 -9.15 -19.26
C PRO A 66 13.50 -10.07 -19.34
N LEU A 67 12.93 -10.47 -18.20
CA LEU A 67 11.76 -11.35 -18.11
C LEU A 67 10.43 -10.58 -18.20
N VAL A 68 10.48 -9.26 -18.20
CA VAL A 68 9.28 -8.41 -18.16
C VAL A 68 9.31 -7.45 -19.34
N ASP A 69 8.32 -7.57 -20.20
CA ASP A 69 8.18 -6.68 -21.35
C ASP A 69 7.69 -5.30 -20.91
N ALA A 70 8.28 -4.27 -21.50
CA ALA A 70 7.84 -2.89 -21.27
C ALA A 70 6.44 -2.68 -21.84
N SER A 71 5.55 -2.13 -21.02
CA SER A 71 4.19 -1.79 -21.45
C SER A 71 3.66 -0.56 -20.71
N PRO A 72 2.72 0.20 -21.28
CA PRO A 72 2.09 1.31 -20.57
C PRO A 72 1.45 0.89 -19.23
N SER A 73 0.85 -0.29 -19.18
CA SER A 73 0.26 -0.84 -17.95
C SER A 73 1.30 -1.10 -16.87
N LEU A 74 2.50 -1.60 -17.23
CA LEU A 74 3.62 -1.77 -16.32
C LEU A 74 4.10 -0.42 -15.78
N GLU A 75 4.17 0.58 -16.62
CA GLU A 75 4.59 1.93 -16.22
C GLU A 75 3.60 2.54 -15.22
N TRP A 76 2.31 2.50 -15.49
CA TRP A 76 1.27 2.93 -14.56
C TRP A 76 1.32 2.16 -13.23
N HIS A 77 1.44 0.83 -13.28
CA HIS A 77 1.58 0.00 -12.07
C HIS A 77 2.77 0.45 -11.21
N ARG A 78 3.91 0.72 -11.83
CA ARG A 78 5.12 1.18 -11.12
C ARG A 78 4.90 2.52 -10.42
N TRP A 79 4.38 3.52 -11.13
CA TRP A 79 4.18 4.85 -10.57
C TRP A 79 3.10 4.90 -9.50
N VAL A 80 1.98 4.22 -9.71
CA VAL A 80 0.92 4.14 -8.70
C VAL A 80 1.40 3.36 -7.47
N GLY A 81 2.16 2.28 -7.66
CA GLY A 81 2.77 1.52 -6.57
C GLY A 81 3.76 2.37 -5.76
N MET A 82 4.61 3.16 -6.42
CA MET A 82 5.53 4.09 -5.76
C MET A 82 4.78 5.18 -4.98
N ALA A 83 3.73 5.75 -5.58
CA ALA A 83 2.88 6.74 -4.90
C ALA A 83 2.19 6.13 -3.67
N GLY A 84 1.70 4.89 -3.78
CA GLY A 84 1.12 4.14 -2.65
C GLY A 84 2.12 3.90 -1.52
N ALA A 85 3.36 3.50 -1.86
CA ALA A 85 4.43 3.30 -0.87
C ALA A 85 4.81 4.63 -0.18
N ALA A 86 4.94 5.72 -0.94
CA ALA A 86 5.22 7.05 -0.39
C ALA A 86 4.09 7.55 0.53
N ALA A 87 2.82 7.35 0.12
CA ALA A 87 1.66 7.68 0.95
C ALA A 87 1.60 6.83 2.24
N ALA A 88 1.96 5.54 2.16
CA ALA A 88 2.06 4.68 3.34
C ALA A 88 3.11 5.18 4.34
N ILE A 89 4.28 5.58 3.85
CA ILE A 89 5.32 6.20 4.68
C ILE A 89 4.77 7.49 5.31
N GLY A 90 4.11 8.35 4.53
CA GLY A 90 3.48 9.57 5.04
C GLY A 90 2.46 9.29 6.16
N ALA A 91 1.57 8.32 5.97
CA ALA A 91 0.61 7.91 6.99
C ALA A 91 1.30 7.34 8.24
N ALA A 92 2.34 6.51 8.07
CA ALA A 92 3.14 5.98 9.18
C ALA A 92 3.82 7.11 9.97
N LEU A 93 4.42 8.09 9.30
CA LEU A 93 5.04 9.26 9.95
C LEU A 93 4.01 10.12 10.67
N LEU A 94 2.85 10.37 10.07
CA LEU A 94 1.76 11.10 10.70
C LEU A 94 1.24 10.39 11.96
N SER A 95 1.24 9.05 11.98
CA SER A 95 0.82 8.27 13.15
C SER A 95 1.67 8.52 14.40
N TRP A 96 2.93 8.94 14.26
CA TRP A 96 3.78 9.31 15.41
C TRP A 96 3.40 10.68 16.01
N ARG A 97 2.80 11.58 15.23
CA ARG A 97 2.34 12.89 15.72
C ARG A 97 1.03 12.82 16.50
N LEU A 98 0.38 11.65 16.54
CA LEU A 98 -0.89 11.45 17.24
C LEU A 98 -0.75 11.19 18.75
N HIS A 99 0.46 11.31 19.32
CA HIS A 99 0.66 11.24 20.77
C HIS A 99 -0.05 12.41 21.52
N VAL A 100 -0.27 13.54 20.83
CA VAL A 100 -1.16 14.63 21.29
C VAL A 100 -2.15 14.92 20.17
N PRO A 101 -3.24 14.17 20.08
CA PRO A 101 -4.12 14.23 18.93
C PRO A 101 -4.94 15.53 18.94
N SER A 102 -4.74 16.36 17.91
CA SER A 102 -5.69 17.38 17.53
C SER A 102 -6.71 16.81 16.53
N ARG A 103 -7.88 17.45 16.41
CA ARG A 103 -8.86 17.05 15.37
C ARG A 103 -8.25 17.13 13.97
N HIS A 104 -7.40 18.14 13.73
CA HIS A 104 -6.72 18.33 12.45
C HIS A 104 -5.71 17.21 12.18
N SER A 105 -4.84 16.87 13.14
CA SER A 105 -3.84 15.81 12.96
C SER A 105 -4.49 14.43 12.72
N ALA A 106 -5.57 14.13 13.44
CA ALA A 106 -6.33 12.90 13.23
C ALA A 106 -6.99 12.84 11.84
N PHE A 107 -7.53 13.97 11.36
CA PHE A 107 -8.10 14.06 10.02
C PHE A 107 -7.04 13.84 8.95
N VAL A 108 -5.90 14.55 9.01
CA VAL A 108 -4.81 14.42 8.02
C VAL A 108 -4.28 13.00 7.98
N TYR A 109 -4.05 12.37 9.13
CA TYR A 109 -3.63 10.97 9.20
C TYR A 109 -4.63 10.03 8.50
N ARG A 110 -5.92 10.12 8.86
CA ARG A 110 -6.96 9.27 8.28
C ARG A 110 -7.12 9.48 6.80
N PHE A 111 -7.13 10.73 6.36
CA PHE A 111 -7.19 11.07 4.94
C PHE A 111 -6.01 10.43 4.18
N THR A 112 -4.77 10.60 4.67
CA THR A 112 -3.59 10.00 4.05
C THR A 112 -3.68 8.47 4.04
N LEU A 113 -4.16 7.85 5.12
CA LEU A 113 -4.35 6.39 5.20
C LEU A 113 -5.35 5.88 4.17
N PHE A 114 -6.51 6.52 4.01
CA PHE A 114 -7.52 6.10 3.03
C PHE A 114 -7.06 6.34 1.59
N VAL A 115 -6.33 7.44 1.33
CA VAL A 115 -5.68 7.66 0.03
C VAL A 115 -4.65 6.56 -0.24
N THR A 116 -3.86 6.16 0.77
CA THR A 116 -2.93 5.03 0.66
C THR A 116 -3.65 3.75 0.28
N ALA A 117 -4.74 3.42 0.96
CA ALA A 117 -5.53 2.22 0.67
C ALA A 117 -6.08 2.24 -0.77
N LEU A 118 -6.54 3.38 -1.26
CA LEU A 118 -7.01 3.54 -2.63
C LEU A 118 -5.86 3.33 -3.64
N LEU A 119 -4.71 3.95 -3.43
CA LEU A 119 -3.54 3.79 -4.32
C LEU A 119 -3.05 2.34 -4.35
N VAL A 120 -3.02 1.68 -3.20
CA VAL A 120 -2.64 0.26 -3.09
C VAL A 120 -3.66 -0.64 -3.79
N ALA A 121 -4.97 -0.34 -3.70
CA ALA A 121 -6.01 -1.05 -4.45
C ALA A 121 -5.80 -0.93 -5.97
N ILE A 122 -5.57 0.29 -6.46
CA ILE A 122 -5.33 0.55 -7.89
C ILE A 122 -4.05 -0.15 -8.35
N ALA A 123 -2.95 -0.05 -7.59
CA ALA A 123 -1.71 -0.74 -7.90
C ALA A 123 -1.89 -2.27 -7.93
N GLY A 124 -2.64 -2.83 -6.97
CA GLY A 124 -2.97 -4.25 -6.92
C GLY A 124 -3.79 -4.70 -8.13
N HIS A 125 -4.79 -3.91 -8.53
CA HIS A 125 -5.58 -4.19 -9.73
C HIS A 125 -4.71 -4.16 -11.01
N LEU A 126 -3.89 -3.12 -11.18
CA LEU A 126 -2.96 -3.03 -12.32
C LEU A 126 -1.96 -4.19 -12.33
N GLY A 127 -1.42 -4.57 -11.16
CA GLY A 127 -0.55 -5.75 -11.03
C GLY A 127 -1.26 -7.06 -11.39
N GLY A 128 -2.51 -7.22 -10.96
CA GLY A 128 -3.35 -8.36 -11.33
C GLY A 128 -3.58 -8.45 -12.84
N THR A 129 -3.88 -7.34 -13.51
CA THR A 129 -4.06 -7.33 -14.97
C THR A 129 -2.76 -7.63 -15.74
N LEU A 130 -1.60 -7.28 -15.19
CA LEU A 130 -0.31 -7.65 -15.77
C LEU A 130 -0.04 -9.15 -15.71
N VAL A 131 -0.52 -9.84 -14.67
CA VAL A 131 -0.30 -11.29 -14.48
C VAL A 131 -1.35 -12.12 -15.20
N TRP A 132 -2.62 -11.73 -15.13
CA TRP A 132 -3.75 -12.53 -15.61
C TRP A 132 -4.31 -12.05 -16.95
N GLY A 133 -3.88 -10.89 -17.44
CA GLY A 133 -4.42 -10.22 -18.62
C GLY A 133 -5.68 -9.39 -18.29
N ALA A 134 -5.94 -8.39 -19.15
CA ALA A 134 -7.08 -7.49 -18.97
C ALA A 134 -8.44 -8.18 -19.12
N SER A 135 -8.49 -9.29 -19.85
CA SER A 135 -9.72 -10.07 -20.07
C SER A 135 -10.13 -10.95 -18.88
N PHE A 136 -9.24 -11.15 -17.90
CA PHE A 136 -9.52 -12.04 -16.75
C PHE A 136 -10.74 -11.56 -15.93
N PHE A 137 -10.99 -10.26 -15.87
CA PHE A 137 -12.12 -9.67 -15.13
C PHE A 137 -13.32 -9.32 -16.04
N GLN A 138 -13.27 -9.70 -17.33
CA GLN A 138 -14.39 -9.50 -18.25
C GLN A 138 -15.26 -10.76 -18.26
N PRO A 139 -16.60 -10.64 -18.16
CA PRO A 139 -17.53 -11.75 -18.23
C PRO A 139 -17.54 -12.41 -19.62
#